data_272157370c35096d9791128b3662b919
#
_entry.id   272157370c35096d9791128b3662b919
#
_cell.length_a   1.000
_cell.length_b   1.000
_cell.length_c   1.000
_cell.angle_alpha   90.00
_cell.angle_beta   90.00
_cell.angle_gamma   90.00
#
_symmetry.space_group_name_H-M   'P 1'
#
loop_
_entity.id
_entity.type
_entity.pdbx_description
1 polymer ?
#
loop_
_entity_poly.entity_id
_entity_poly.type
_entity_poly.pdbx_seq_one_letter_code
_entity_poly.pdbx_strand_id
1 'polypeptide(L)'
;HPGFNQNELLEYCRVNNLYDKEENNLDTTKRGFVSFKSRRIKCLRLREVISDGMLMPLSSLLPFLEQSSINSLKVGDEFTDINGNSLCEKYIVPVRNSGENNKKGKQSVKISRLVDNQFYLHGDTSNLRKNMDKINPDDIIGIHYKKHGTSFVVGNVQVKRFLSWFEKLVKRFGVKVEETMYDIVYSSRKIIKNGYLNPTSGEGFYGEDIWGVVAKEIEHLIPKNWTLYGEILGYTESGSAIQGKYDYGCKVGEHKVYIYKISVVNTDGNVIFLTDRQIEEYCEKVGLLYKDTFIYYGTIRNYMDMYFIEGDNWREEVLKTLEKNYNEKDCYMCTTKVPEEGIIVRVEKLEQYEAYKLKSKRFLLMESEEQEKEVSNIEDNQDES
;
A
#
# COMPACT_ATOMS: atom_id res chain seq x y z
N HIS A 1 6.18 10.18 -20.76
CA HIS A 1 4.73 10.06 -20.96
C HIS A 1 4.42 9.49 -22.33
N PRO A 2 3.59 8.45 -22.49
CA PRO A 2 3.37 7.79 -23.80
C PRO A 2 2.74 8.72 -24.85
N GLY A 3 2.08 9.81 -24.45
CA GLY A 3 1.41 10.74 -25.34
C GLY A 3 2.24 11.93 -25.83
N PHE A 4 3.45 12.13 -25.32
CA PHE A 4 4.32 13.22 -25.78
C PHE A 4 5.39 12.68 -26.69
N ASN A 5 5.54 13.28 -27.86
CA ASN A 5 6.74 13.06 -28.61
C ASN A 5 7.92 13.79 -27.92
N GLN A 6 9.12 13.35 -28.22
CA GLN A 6 10.34 13.85 -27.60
C GLN A 6 10.50 15.36 -27.77
N ASN A 7 10.20 15.87 -28.96
CA ASN A 7 10.41 17.29 -29.30
C ASN A 7 9.42 18.21 -28.58
N GLU A 8 8.17 17.80 -28.41
CA GLU A 8 7.15 18.56 -27.68
C GLU A 8 7.50 18.66 -26.19
N LEU A 9 7.95 17.56 -25.60
CA LEU A 9 8.39 17.57 -24.22
C LEU A 9 9.64 18.45 -24.03
N LEU A 10 10.58 18.38 -24.96
CA LEU A 10 11.79 19.17 -24.95
C LEU A 10 11.50 20.67 -25.06
N GLU A 11 10.66 21.05 -25.99
CA GLU A 11 10.27 22.45 -26.18
C GLU A 11 9.52 22.97 -24.96
N TYR A 12 8.62 22.18 -24.40
CA TYR A 12 7.92 22.52 -23.17
C TYR A 12 8.88 22.80 -22.02
N CYS A 13 9.79 21.88 -21.76
CA CYS A 13 10.80 22.07 -20.73
C CYS A 13 11.67 23.31 -21.02
N ARG A 14 12.08 23.55 -22.27
CA ARG A 14 12.88 24.69 -22.68
C ARG A 14 12.18 26.01 -22.37
N VAL A 15 10.93 26.15 -22.79
CA VAL A 15 10.13 27.38 -22.58
C VAL A 15 9.91 27.66 -21.09
N ASN A 16 9.80 26.64 -20.26
CA ASN A 16 9.51 26.78 -18.84
C ASN A 16 10.75 26.67 -17.93
N ASN A 17 11.95 26.67 -18.49
CA ASN A 17 13.22 26.53 -17.74
C ASN A 17 13.23 25.32 -16.78
N LEU A 18 12.61 24.21 -17.17
CA LEU A 18 12.53 22.98 -16.38
C LEU A 18 13.71 22.04 -16.63
N TYR A 19 14.72 22.48 -17.35
CA TYR A 19 15.93 21.72 -17.61
C TYR A 19 17.05 22.00 -16.62
N ASP A 20 17.85 20.99 -16.41
CA ASP A 20 19.21 21.16 -15.95
C ASP A 20 20.06 21.85 -17.03
N LYS A 21 20.11 21.22 -18.19
CA LYS A 21 20.71 21.70 -19.43
C LYS A 21 20.01 21.02 -20.60
N GLU A 22 19.78 21.72 -21.67
CA GLU A 22 19.16 21.20 -22.90
C GLU A 22 19.85 19.93 -23.37
N GLU A 23 21.17 19.89 -23.33
CA GLU A 23 22.03 18.75 -23.69
C GLU A 23 21.74 17.48 -22.87
N ASN A 24 21.36 17.62 -21.61
CA ASN A 24 21.08 16.46 -20.74
C ASN A 24 19.77 15.76 -21.09
N ASN A 25 18.85 16.45 -21.75
CA ASN A 25 17.56 15.89 -22.15
C ASN A 25 17.56 15.36 -23.58
N LEU A 26 18.53 15.78 -24.39
CA LEU A 26 18.76 15.25 -25.75
C LEU A 26 19.64 14.02 -25.75
N ASP A 27 20.53 13.90 -24.79
CA ASP A 27 21.49 12.80 -24.67
C ASP A 27 20.87 11.71 -23.79
N THR A 28 20.51 10.57 -24.37
CA THR A 28 19.92 9.42 -23.70
C THR A 28 20.84 8.77 -22.65
N THR A 29 22.12 9.14 -22.62
CA THR A 29 23.11 8.66 -21.64
C THR A 29 23.17 9.54 -20.41
N LYS A 30 22.62 10.76 -20.47
CA LYS A 30 22.60 11.73 -19.37
C LYS A 30 21.27 11.73 -18.62
N ARG A 31 21.31 12.15 -17.37
CA ARG A 31 20.10 12.32 -16.55
C ARG A 31 19.38 13.62 -16.91
N GLY A 32 18.14 13.49 -17.38
CA GLY A 32 17.18 14.58 -17.52
C GLY A 32 16.00 14.40 -16.55
N PHE A 33 15.08 15.37 -16.52
CA PHE A 33 13.86 15.31 -15.69
C PHE A 33 12.98 14.12 -16.03
N VAL A 34 12.86 13.78 -17.30
CA VAL A 34 12.16 12.59 -17.78
C VAL A 34 13.12 11.76 -18.59
N SER A 35 13.34 10.54 -18.15
CA SER A 35 14.17 9.60 -18.90
C SER A 35 13.46 9.20 -20.19
N PHE A 36 14.06 9.47 -21.35
CA PHE A 36 13.51 9.02 -22.63
C PHE A 36 13.41 7.51 -22.75
N LYS A 37 14.29 6.79 -22.09
CA LYS A 37 14.31 5.32 -22.12
C LYS A 37 13.14 4.74 -21.34
N SER A 38 12.82 5.30 -20.17
CA SER A 38 11.77 4.79 -19.29
C SER A 38 10.47 5.60 -19.35
N ARG A 39 10.50 6.85 -19.86
CA ARG A 39 9.37 7.80 -19.86
C ARG A 39 8.73 7.98 -18.48
N ARG A 40 9.55 7.86 -17.43
CA ARG A 40 9.08 7.80 -16.04
C ARG A 40 9.22 9.15 -15.36
N ILE A 41 8.14 9.61 -14.73
CA ILE A 41 8.16 10.72 -13.78
C ILE A 41 8.43 10.13 -12.40
N LYS A 42 9.40 10.66 -11.69
CA LYS A 42 9.87 10.18 -10.40
C LYS A 42 10.15 11.31 -9.44
N CYS A 43 10.25 11.00 -8.16
CA CYS A 43 10.71 11.95 -7.16
C CYS A 43 12.18 12.31 -7.39
N LEU A 44 12.50 13.59 -7.42
CA LEU A 44 13.84 14.13 -7.68
C LEU A 44 14.18 15.25 -6.69
N ARG A 45 15.46 15.40 -6.37
CA ARG A 45 15.97 16.59 -5.66
C ARG A 45 16.45 17.62 -6.68
N LEU A 46 15.79 18.77 -6.70
CA LEU A 46 16.11 19.89 -7.59
C LEU A 46 16.51 21.10 -6.72
N ARG A 47 17.78 21.54 -6.80
CA ARG A 47 18.28 22.72 -6.06
C ARG A 47 17.87 22.69 -4.58
N GLU A 48 18.22 21.64 -3.87
CA GLU A 48 17.87 21.40 -2.45
C GLU A 48 16.38 21.13 -2.16
N VAL A 49 15.48 21.28 -3.13
CA VAL A 49 14.06 20.99 -3.00
C VAL A 49 13.73 19.61 -3.57
N ILE A 50 13.02 18.80 -2.79
CA ILE A 50 12.50 17.51 -3.27
C ILE A 50 11.19 17.76 -4.00
N SER A 51 11.13 17.32 -5.27
CA SER A 51 9.94 17.37 -6.12
C SER A 51 9.40 15.96 -6.34
N ASP A 52 8.14 15.73 -6.04
CA ASP A 52 7.42 14.48 -6.20
C ASP A 52 6.40 14.52 -7.35
N GLY A 53 6.51 15.50 -8.22
CA GLY A 53 5.64 15.69 -9.37
C GLY A 53 6.29 16.48 -10.48
N MET A 54 5.57 16.63 -11.57
CA MET A 54 5.96 17.44 -12.73
C MET A 54 4.83 18.41 -13.06
N LEU A 55 5.14 19.71 -13.05
CA LEU A 55 4.21 20.75 -13.44
C LEU A 55 4.28 20.93 -14.96
N MET A 56 3.12 20.92 -15.60
CA MET A 56 2.99 21.11 -17.06
C MET A 56 1.88 22.12 -17.35
N PRO A 57 1.97 22.96 -18.40
CA PRO A 57 0.86 23.83 -18.78
C PRO A 57 -0.28 23.02 -19.37
N LEU A 58 -1.51 23.52 -19.24
CA LEU A 58 -2.69 22.88 -19.84
C LEU A 58 -2.59 22.77 -21.37
N SER A 59 -1.83 23.64 -22.03
CA SER A 59 -1.55 23.56 -23.47
C SER A 59 -0.86 22.27 -23.89
N SER A 60 -0.19 21.57 -22.97
CA SER A 60 0.39 20.25 -23.24
C SER A 60 -0.66 19.16 -23.50
N LEU A 61 -1.94 19.45 -23.25
CA LEU A 61 -3.06 18.55 -23.55
C LEU A 61 -3.61 18.71 -24.98
N LEU A 62 -3.19 19.74 -25.72
CA LEU A 62 -3.65 20.00 -27.10
C LEU A 62 -3.51 18.81 -28.07
N PRO A 63 -2.51 17.92 -27.98
CA PRO A 63 -2.47 16.71 -28.80
C PRO A 63 -3.62 15.75 -28.55
N PHE A 64 -4.31 15.85 -27.40
CA PHE A 64 -5.36 14.93 -26.94
C PHE A 64 -6.74 15.58 -26.84
N LEU A 65 -6.80 16.88 -26.67
CA LEU A 65 -8.04 17.65 -26.46
C LEU A 65 -8.10 18.88 -27.34
N GLU A 66 -9.31 19.22 -27.79
CA GLU A 66 -9.54 20.51 -28.36
C GLU A 66 -9.43 21.65 -27.35
N GLN A 67 -9.06 22.84 -27.78
CA GLN A 67 -8.89 24.02 -26.93
C GLN A 67 -10.13 24.33 -26.09
N SER A 68 -11.32 24.10 -26.61
CA SER A 68 -12.60 24.27 -25.92
C SER A 68 -12.72 23.37 -24.69
N SER A 69 -12.30 22.11 -24.81
CA SER A 69 -12.31 21.15 -23.72
C SER A 69 -11.26 21.50 -22.64
N ILE A 70 -10.07 21.97 -23.06
CA ILE A 70 -9.04 22.45 -22.12
C ILE A 70 -9.56 23.63 -21.31
N ASN A 71 -10.28 24.57 -21.97
CA ASN A 71 -10.81 25.73 -21.29
C ASN A 71 -11.96 25.42 -20.31
N SER A 72 -12.54 24.22 -20.38
CA SER A 72 -13.57 23.76 -19.45
C SER A 72 -13.00 23.13 -18.17
N LEU A 73 -11.71 22.82 -18.14
CA LEU A 73 -11.05 22.24 -16.97
C LEU A 73 -10.98 23.24 -15.82
N LYS A 74 -11.21 22.73 -14.61
CA LYS A 74 -11.22 23.54 -13.38
C LYS A 74 -10.07 23.11 -12.47
N VAL A 75 -9.70 24.03 -11.59
CA VAL A 75 -8.73 23.71 -10.51
C VAL A 75 -9.31 22.59 -9.65
N GLY A 76 -8.56 21.52 -9.51
CA GLY A 76 -8.96 20.33 -8.76
C GLY A 76 -9.46 19.15 -9.61
N ASP A 77 -9.67 19.34 -10.92
CA ASP A 77 -10.02 18.23 -11.80
C ASP A 77 -8.88 17.21 -11.86
N GLU A 78 -9.19 15.93 -11.66
CA GLU A 78 -8.23 14.82 -11.70
C GLU A 78 -8.59 13.87 -12.85
N PHE A 79 -7.59 13.50 -13.64
CA PHE A 79 -7.74 12.53 -14.71
C PHE A 79 -6.43 11.81 -15.01
N THR A 80 -6.51 10.53 -15.36
CA THR A 80 -5.39 9.69 -15.79
C THR A 80 -5.44 9.37 -17.27
N ASP A 81 -6.61 9.50 -17.86
CA ASP A 81 -6.86 9.33 -19.30
C ASP A 81 -7.76 10.43 -19.83
N ILE A 82 -7.65 10.70 -21.14
CA ILE A 82 -8.47 11.68 -21.85
C ILE A 82 -8.83 11.09 -23.21
N ASN A 83 -10.13 11.04 -23.52
CA ASN A 83 -10.64 10.50 -24.79
C ASN A 83 -10.08 9.11 -25.14
N GLY A 84 -9.92 8.24 -24.14
CA GLY A 84 -9.34 6.90 -24.31
C GLY A 84 -7.81 6.88 -24.46
N ASN A 85 -7.15 8.02 -24.33
CA ASN A 85 -5.69 8.09 -24.31
C ASN A 85 -5.20 8.15 -22.87
N SER A 86 -4.41 7.17 -22.43
CA SER A 86 -3.76 7.19 -21.13
C SER A 86 -2.68 8.27 -21.08
N LEU A 87 -2.81 9.20 -20.14
CA LEU A 87 -1.84 10.28 -19.92
C LEU A 87 -0.74 9.89 -18.96
N CYS A 88 -1.10 9.15 -17.91
CA CYS A 88 -0.13 8.60 -16.96
C CYS A 88 -0.66 7.32 -16.34
N GLU A 89 0.25 6.42 -16.03
CA GLU A 89 -0.02 5.16 -15.35
C GLU A 89 0.92 4.99 -14.17
N LYS A 90 0.49 4.25 -13.17
CA LYS A 90 1.40 3.86 -12.08
C LYS A 90 2.53 3.04 -12.68
N TYR A 91 3.78 3.46 -12.45
CA TYR A 91 4.92 2.67 -12.87
C TYR A 91 5.01 1.39 -12.03
N ILE A 92 4.99 0.26 -12.70
CA ILE A 92 5.22 -1.06 -12.09
C ILE A 92 6.64 -1.47 -12.47
N VAL A 93 7.45 -1.81 -11.48
CA VAL A 93 8.82 -2.28 -11.72
C VAL A 93 8.75 -3.64 -12.39
N PRO A 94 9.36 -3.83 -13.57
CA PRO A 94 9.37 -5.13 -14.22
C PRO A 94 10.10 -6.16 -13.34
N VAL A 95 9.44 -7.27 -13.02
CA VAL A 95 10.06 -8.39 -12.32
C VAL A 95 11.04 -9.06 -13.29
N ARG A 96 12.33 -9.06 -12.96
CA ARG A 96 13.30 -9.91 -13.66
C ARG A 96 13.05 -11.35 -13.23
N ASN A 97 12.42 -12.13 -14.08
CA ASN A 97 12.36 -13.58 -13.90
C ASN A 97 13.78 -14.14 -13.91
N SER A 98 14.34 -14.35 -12.73
CA SER A 98 15.54 -15.14 -12.57
C SER A 98 15.19 -16.61 -12.78
N GLY A 99 15.27 -17.07 -14.02
CA GLY A 99 15.12 -18.48 -14.37
C GLY A 99 13.86 -18.77 -15.18
N GLU A 100 14.02 -18.73 -16.51
CA GLU A 100 13.12 -19.42 -17.43
C GLU A 100 13.06 -20.93 -17.08
N ASN A 101 11.97 -21.34 -16.46
CA ASN A 101 11.51 -22.70 -16.61
C ASN A 101 10.06 -22.66 -17.11
N ASN A 102 9.92 -22.42 -18.41
CA ASN A 102 8.69 -22.63 -19.17
C ASN A 102 8.28 -24.10 -19.12
N LYS A 103 7.71 -24.54 -18.02
CA LYS A 103 6.84 -25.72 -18.02
C LYS A 103 5.41 -25.24 -18.12
N LYS A 104 4.89 -25.16 -19.34
CA LYS A 104 3.45 -25.13 -19.62
C LYS A 104 2.80 -26.39 -19.04
N GLY A 105 2.61 -26.39 -17.70
CA GLY A 105 1.76 -27.37 -17.04
C GLY A 105 0.30 -26.95 -17.23
N LYS A 106 -0.56 -27.89 -17.63
CA LYS A 106 -2.01 -27.74 -17.64
C LYS A 106 -2.44 -27.16 -16.29
N GLN A 107 -2.96 -25.93 -16.27
CA GLN A 107 -3.60 -25.36 -15.09
C GLN A 107 -4.82 -26.26 -14.75
N SER A 108 -4.67 -27.06 -13.70
CA SER A 108 -5.83 -27.72 -13.12
C SER A 108 -6.69 -26.62 -12.49
N VAL A 109 -7.94 -26.51 -12.94
CA VAL A 109 -8.92 -25.63 -12.31
C VAL A 109 -9.08 -26.08 -10.85
N LYS A 110 -8.53 -25.32 -9.90
CA LYS A 110 -8.63 -25.66 -8.48
C LYS A 110 -9.90 -25.05 -7.93
N ILE A 111 -10.69 -25.88 -7.29
CA ILE A 111 -11.90 -25.47 -6.59
C ILE A 111 -11.44 -24.69 -5.34
N SER A 112 -11.70 -23.38 -5.31
CA SER A 112 -11.47 -22.57 -4.11
C SER A 112 -12.33 -23.10 -2.96
N ARG A 113 -11.70 -23.28 -1.80
CA ARG A 113 -12.42 -23.61 -0.55
C ARG A 113 -12.91 -22.34 0.19
N LEU A 114 -12.59 -21.17 -0.27
CA LEU A 114 -13.09 -19.94 0.34
C LEU A 114 -14.61 -19.84 0.18
N VAL A 115 -15.25 -19.34 1.21
CA VAL A 115 -16.64 -18.90 1.16
C VAL A 115 -16.65 -17.43 0.78
N ASP A 116 -17.53 -17.07 -0.15
CA ASP A 116 -17.63 -15.69 -0.63
C ASP A 116 -17.91 -14.73 0.53
N ASN A 117 -17.33 -13.54 0.46
CA ASN A 117 -17.50 -12.48 1.43
C ASN A 117 -17.09 -12.82 2.88
N GLN A 118 -16.19 -13.79 3.08
CA GLN A 118 -15.69 -14.15 4.41
C GLN A 118 -14.25 -13.68 4.64
N PHE A 119 -13.45 -13.47 3.60
CA PHE A 119 -12.07 -13.01 3.69
C PHE A 119 -11.82 -11.88 2.69
N TYR A 120 -11.35 -10.75 3.17
CA TYR A 120 -11.09 -9.55 2.38
C TYR A 120 -9.61 -9.21 2.40
N LEU A 121 -9.04 -8.98 1.24
CA LEU A 121 -7.67 -8.50 1.08
C LEU A 121 -7.55 -7.02 1.51
N HIS A 122 -6.33 -6.57 1.72
CA HIS A 122 -6.09 -5.17 2.02
C HIS A 122 -6.21 -4.31 0.76
N GLY A 123 -7.08 -3.30 0.81
CA GLY A 123 -7.22 -2.30 -0.26
C GLY A 123 -6.14 -1.21 -0.19
N ASP A 124 -5.97 -0.49 -1.29
CA ASP A 124 -5.06 0.65 -1.35
C ASP A 124 -5.52 1.80 -0.45
N THR A 125 -4.58 2.36 0.32
CA THR A 125 -4.81 3.55 1.12
C THR A 125 -4.66 4.80 0.25
N SER A 126 -5.66 5.68 0.25
CA SER A 126 -5.67 6.91 -0.54
C SER A 126 -4.67 7.95 -0.01
N ASN A 127 -4.31 8.91 -0.86
CA ASN A 127 -3.41 10.00 -0.47
C ASN A 127 -4.13 11.04 0.38
N LEU A 128 -3.53 11.44 1.52
CA LEU A 128 -4.13 12.41 2.44
C LEU A 128 -4.32 13.79 1.79
N ARG A 129 -3.33 14.29 1.04
CA ARG A 129 -3.40 15.64 0.43
C ARG A 129 -4.61 15.78 -0.49
N LYS A 130 -4.97 14.70 -1.20
CA LYS A 130 -6.09 14.66 -2.14
C LYS A 130 -7.46 14.46 -1.47
N ASN A 131 -7.49 14.18 -0.16
CA ASN A 131 -8.71 13.82 0.55
C ASN A 131 -8.90 14.66 1.84
N MET A 132 -8.15 15.73 2.03
CA MET A 132 -8.31 16.62 3.18
C MET A 132 -9.69 17.29 3.24
N ASP A 133 -10.34 17.47 2.11
CA ASP A 133 -11.70 18.00 1.99
C ASP A 133 -12.77 17.09 2.62
N LYS A 134 -12.48 15.78 2.71
CA LYS A 134 -13.36 14.78 3.31
C LYS A 134 -13.29 14.73 4.83
N ILE A 135 -12.30 15.37 5.42
CA ILE A 135 -12.07 15.39 6.87
C ILE A 135 -12.68 16.65 7.46
N ASN A 136 -13.47 16.47 8.53
CA ASN A 136 -14.11 17.55 9.25
C ASN A 136 -13.40 17.83 10.58
N PRO A 137 -13.48 19.05 11.13
CA PRO A 137 -12.83 19.40 12.40
C PRO A 137 -13.24 18.52 13.58
N ASP A 138 -14.46 18.01 13.57
CA ASP A 138 -15.00 17.18 14.66
C ASP A 138 -14.79 15.66 14.46
N ASP A 139 -14.21 15.24 13.32
CA ASP A 139 -13.85 13.85 13.10
C ASP A 139 -12.75 13.42 14.08
N ILE A 140 -12.91 12.24 14.65
CA ILE A 140 -11.87 11.59 15.46
C ILE A 140 -10.86 10.97 14.52
N ILE A 141 -9.61 11.30 14.70
CA ILE A 141 -8.49 10.76 13.93
C ILE A 141 -7.47 10.06 14.80
N GLY A 142 -6.86 9.02 14.24
CA GLY A 142 -5.63 8.41 14.75
C GLY A 142 -4.48 8.66 13.77
N ILE A 143 -3.34 9.16 14.24
CA ILE A 143 -2.15 9.39 13.43
C ILE A 143 -1.08 8.39 13.85
N HIS A 144 -0.49 7.68 12.88
CA HIS A 144 0.51 6.64 13.09
C HIS A 144 1.63 6.73 12.06
N TYR A 145 2.84 6.29 12.42
CA TYR A 145 3.89 6.10 11.42
C TYR A 145 3.53 4.93 10.49
N LYS A 146 3.69 5.17 9.19
CA LYS A 146 3.57 4.11 8.20
C LYS A 146 4.84 3.27 8.21
N LYS A 147 4.72 1.98 8.48
CA LYS A 147 5.84 1.05 8.44
C LYS A 147 6.09 0.56 7.03
N HIS A 148 7.35 0.43 6.66
CA HIS A 148 7.81 -0.09 5.38
C HIS A 148 8.22 -1.57 5.54
N GLY A 149 7.29 -2.46 5.28
CA GLY A 149 7.47 -3.90 5.41
C GLY A 149 6.80 -4.66 4.27
N THR A 150 6.22 -5.80 4.59
CA THR A 150 5.35 -6.54 3.68
C THR A 150 3.96 -6.71 4.28
N SER A 151 2.96 -6.38 3.46
CA SER A 151 1.55 -6.47 3.88
C SER A 151 1.17 -7.91 4.20
N PHE A 152 0.48 -8.09 5.30
CA PHE A 152 0.05 -9.37 5.83
C PHE A 152 -1.42 -9.32 6.23
N VAL A 153 -2.18 -10.32 5.80
CA VAL A 153 -3.57 -10.49 6.20
C VAL A 153 -3.77 -11.92 6.66
N VAL A 154 -4.38 -12.11 7.81
CA VAL A 154 -4.70 -13.44 8.34
C VAL A 154 -6.06 -13.44 9.02
N GLY A 155 -6.89 -14.43 8.74
CA GLY A 155 -8.22 -14.53 9.31
C GLY A 155 -8.59 -15.95 9.70
N ASN A 156 -9.37 -16.08 10.76
CA ASN A 156 -10.03 -17.31 11.18
C ASN A 156 -11.47 -17.25 10.68
N VAL A 157 -11.68 -17.68 9.43
CA VAL A 157 -12.91 -17.42 8.67
C VAL A 157 -13.56 -18.71 8.19
N GLN A 158 -14.80 -18.61 7.75
CA GLN A 158 -15.50 -19.75 7.19
C GLN A 158 -14.91 -20.17 5.85
N VAL A 159 -14.60 -21.46 5.72
CA VAL A 159 -14.15 -22.11 4.50
C VAL A 159 -15.01 -23.34 4.21
N LYS A 160 -15.08 -23.74 2.94
CA LYS A 160 -15.78 -24.96 2.53
C LYS A 160 -15.04 -26.19 3.07
N ARG A 161 -15.76 -27.08 3.67
CA ARG A 161 -15.26 -28.34 4.22
C ARG A 161 -15.22 -29.42 3.14
N PHE A 162 -14.22 -30.30 3.19
CA PHE A 162 -14.28 -31.53 2.40
C PHE A 162 -15.23 -32.49 3.05
N LEU A 163 -16.37 -32.73 2.39
CA LEU A 163 -17.33 -33.73 2.83
C LEU A 163 -16.81 -35.13 2.52
N SER A 164 -16.95 -36.05 3.48
CA SER A 164 -16.71 -37.48 3.27
C SER A 164 -17.71 -38.05 2.26
N TRP A 165 -17.43 -39.25 1.70
CA TRP A 165 -18.35 -39.89 0.79
C TRP A 165 -19.72 -40.20 1.45
N PHE A 166 -19.72 -40.53 2.75
CA PHE A 166 -20.93 -40.79 3.52
C PHE A 166 -21.75 -39.52 3.72
N GLU A 167 -21.13 -38.40 4.08
CA GLU A 167 -21.80 -37.08 4.20
C GLU A 167 -22.41 -36.65 2.87
N LYS A 168 -21.71 -36.87 1.76
CA LYS A 168 -22.25 -36.62 0.41
C LYS A 168 -23.47 -37.47 0.11
N LEU A 169 -23.45 -38.73 0.56
CA LEU A 169 -24.55 -39.65 0.36
C LEU A 169 -25.79 -39.25 1.17
N VAL A 170 -25.63 -38.98 2.48
CA VAL A 170 -26.75 -38.58 3.35
C VAL A 170 -27.31 -37.21 2.95
N LYS A 171 -26.47 -36.29 2.48
CA LYS A 171 -26.93 -35.02 1.90
C LYS A 171 -27.85 -35.23 0.70
N ARG A 172 -27.55 -36.21 -0.16
CA ARG A 172 -28.40 -36.56 -1.31
C ARG A 172 -29.78 -37.10 -0.90
N PHE A 173 -29.89 -37.65 0.31
CA PHE A 173 -31.15 -38.09 0.91
C PHE A 173 -31.84 -36.98 1.75
N GLY A 174 -31.39 -35.71 1.63
CA GLY A 174 -32.02 -34.59 2.27
C GLY A 174 -31.58 -34.33 3.72
N VAL A 175 -30.58 -35.06 4.22
CA VAL A 175 -30.01 -34.82 5.55
C VAL A 175 -29.16 -33.55 5.51
N LYS A 176 -29.39 -32.61 6.42
CA LYS A 176 -28.60 -31.38 6.56
C LYS A 176 -27.20 -31.72 7.05
N VAL A 177 -26.20 -31.41 6.24
CA VAL A 177 -24.79 -31.60 6.56
C VAL A 177 -24.12 -30.25 6.64
N GLU A 178 -23.26 -30.05 7.64
CA GLU A 178 -22.47 -28.82 7.78
C GLU A 178 -21.38 -28.78 6.70
N GLU A 179 -21.46 -27.79 5.81
CA GLU A 179 -20.59 -27.67 4.62
C GLU A 179 -19.43 -26.71 4.82
N THR A 180 -19.44 -25.96 5.91
CA THR A 180 -18.40 -24.98 6.24
C THR A 180 -17.71 -25.32 7.55
N MET A 181 -16.52 -24.84 7.72
CA MET A 181 -15.76 -24.88 8.97
C MET A 181 -14.95 -23.60 9.11
N TYR A 182 -14.52 -23.29 10.31
CA TYR A 182 -13.55 -22.22 10.53
C TYR A 182 -12.14 -22.73 10.28
N ASP A 183 -11.37 -21.95 9.58
CA ASP A 183 -9.96 -22.27 9.32
C ASP A 183 -9.16 -20.98 9.09
N ILE A 184 -7.84 -21.09 9.20
CA ILE A 184 -6.93 -19.99 9.01
C ILE A 184 -6.69 -19.76 7.52
N VAL A 185 -6.93 -18.56 7.06
CA VAL A 185 -6.60 -18.09 5.71
C VAL A 185 -5.62 -16.93 5.84
N TYR A 186 -4.53 -16.96 5.08
CA TYR A 186 -3.57 -15.86 5.08
C TYR A 186 -3.15 -15.47 3.67
N SER A 187 -2.72 -14.22 3.54
CA SER A 187 -2.34 -13.64 2.25
C SER A 187 -1.26 -12.57 2.41
N SER A 188 -0.55 -12.31 1.32
CA SER A 188 0.09 -11.03 1.09
C SER A 188 -0.97 -9.97 0.76
N ARG A 189 -0.56 -8.80 0.26
CA ARG A 189 -1.50 -7.71 -0.07
C ARG A 189 -2.61 -8.13 -1.04
N LYS A 190 -2.28 -8.92 -2.07
CA LYS A 190 -3.22 -9.29 -3.15
C LYS A 190 -3.37 -10.79 -3.36
N ILE A 191 -2.49 -11.62 -2.81
CA ILE A 191 -2.41 -13.04 -3.11
C ILE A 191 -2.62 -13.85 -1.84
N ILE A 192 -3.62 -14.75 -1.89
CA ILE A 192 -3.85 -15.75 -0.84
C ILE A 192 -2.75 -16.80 -0.96
N LYS A 193 -1.98 -16.99 0.10
CA LYS A 193 -0.76 -17.82 0.10
C LYS A 193 -0.99 -19.27 0.52
N ASN A 194 -1.93 -19.54 1.41
CA ASN A 194 -2.21 -20.91 1.78
C ASN A 194 -3.02 -21.65 0.70
N GLY A 195 -2.96 -23.00 0.68
CA GLY A 195 -3.46 -23.88 -0.39
C GLY A 195 -4.95 -23.80 -0.72
N TYR A 196 -5.69 -22.78 -0.27
CA TYR A 196 -7.09 -22.57 -0.63
C TYR A 196 -7.28 -22.10 -2.06
N LEU A 197 -6.34 -21.30 -2.59
CA LEU A 197 -6.37 -20.84 -3.98
C LEU A 197 -5.19 -21.32 -4.81
N ASN A 198 -4.00 -21.42 -4.22
CA ASN A 198 -2.80 -21.75 -4.98
C ASN A 198 -1.82 -22.63 -4.16
N PRO A 199 -1.85 -23.98 -4.30
CA PRO A 199 -0.95 -24.88 -3.56
C PRO A 199 0.51 -24.84 -4.01
N THR A 200 0.87 -24.10 -5.08
CA THR A 200 2.24 -24.02 -5.60
C THR A 200 2.97 -22.75 -5.21
N SER A 201 2.36 -21.88 -4.40
CA SER A 201 2.95 -20.61 -3.98
C SER A 201 3.94 -20.74 -2.79
N GLY A 202 4.50 -21.93 -2.56
CA GLY A 202 5.25 -22.24 -1.33
C GLY A 202 6.55 -21.47 -1.11
N GLU A 203 7.19 -20.95 -2.14
CA GLU A 203 8.51 -20.34 -1.98
C GLU A 203 8.56 -18.82 -2.16
N GLY A 204 7.47 -18.16 -2.41
CA GLY A 204 7.35 -16.72 -2.53
C GLY A 204 8.61 -15.92 -2.90
N PHE A 205 8.50 -14.63 -2.98
CA PHE A 205 9.58 -13.71 -3.33
C PHE A 205 10.86 -13.82 -2.47
N TYR A 206 10.72 -14.23 -1.19
CA TYR A 206 11.84 -14.32 -0.24
C TYR A 206 12.54 -15.68 -0.22
N GLY A 207 12.14 -16.65 -1.06
CA GLY A 207 12.62 -18.02 -1.00
C GLY A 207 12.01 -18.85 0.13
N GLU A 208 11.10 -18.24 0.92
CA GLU A 208 10.32 -18.90 1.98
C GLU A 208 8.95 -18.23 2.13
N ASP A 209 7.99 -18.95 2.73
CA ASP A 209 6.65 -18.39 3.02
C ASP A 209 6.62 -17.71 4.39
N ILE A 210 7.18 -16.49 4.49
CA ILE A 210 7.15 -15.70 5.73
C ILE A 210 5.71 -15.43 6.21
N TRP A 211 4.74 -15.31 5.31
CA TRP A 211 3.33 -15.11 5.67
C TRP A 211 2.76 -16.33 6.39
N GLY A 212 3.10 -17.54 5.93
CA GLY A 212 2.72 -18.78 6.59
C GLY A 212 3.39 -18.98 7.93
N VAL A 213 4.67 -18.61 8.06
CA VAL A 213 5.39 -18.61 9.34
C VAL A 213 4.67 -17.73 10.35
N VAL A 214 4.45 -16.45 10.03
CA VAL A 214 3.76 -15.50 10.92
C VAL A 214 2.32 -15.92 11.20
N ALA A 215 1.59 -16.41 10.19
CA ALA A 215 0.22 -16.90 10.40
C ALA A 215 0.16 -18.01 11.44
N LYS A 216 1.09 -18.97 11.37
CA LYS A 216 1.19 -20.08 12.33
C LYS A 216 1.54 -19.63 13.74
N GLU A 217 2.40 -18.62 13.87
CA GLU A 217 2.76 -18.06 15.17
C GLU A 217 1.55 -17.46 15.90
N ILE A 218 0.66 -16.77 15.18
CA ILE A 218 -0.43 -16.00 15.77
C ILE A 218 -1.82 -16.61 15.60
N GLU A 219 -1.98 -17.73 14.86
CA GLU A 219 -3.29 -18.33 14.54
C GLU A 219 -4.14 -18.61 15.78
N HIS A 220 -3.50 -19.05 16.88
CA HIS A 220 -4.17 -19.38 18.14
C HIS A 220 -4.75 -18.15 18.87
N LEU A 221 -4.33 -16.94 18.48
CA LEU A 221 -4.81 -15.68 19.03
C LEU A 221 -6.02 -15.14 18.26
N ILE A 222 -6.35 -15.68 17.09
CA ILE A 222 -7.37 -15.10 16.20
C ILE A 222 -8.75 -15.69 16.48
N PRO A 223 -9.71 -14.92 17.00
CA PRO A 223 -11.08 -15.39 17.20
C PRO A 223 -11.75 -15.76 15.87
N LYS A 224 -12.75 -16.65 15.93
CA LYS A 224 -13.58 -16.97 14.75
C LYS A 224 -14.23 -15.70 14.18
N ASN A 225 -14.34 -15.61 12.88
CA ASN A 225 -14.86 -14.47 12.13
C ASN A 225 -13.96 -13.21 12.12
N TRP A 226 -12.78 -13.27 12.71
CA TRP A 226 -11.86 -12.14 12.76
C TRP A 226 -10.81 -12.25 11.67
N THR A 227 -10.47 -11.10 11.09
CA THR A 227 -9.34 -10.94 10.17
C THR A 227 -8.45 -9.80 10.65
N LEU A 228 -7.18 -10.10 10.82
CA LEU A 228 -6.13 -9.17 11.23
C LEU A 228 -5.35 -8.75 10.00
N TYR A 229 -5.07 -7.47 9.90
CA TYR A 229 -4.24 -6.86 8.86
C TYR A 229 -3.02 -6.24 9.53
N GLY A 230 -1.86 -6.58 9.03
CA GLY A 230 -0.60 -6.17 9.63
C GLY A 230 0.48 -5.90 8.58
N GLU A 231 1.64 -5.53 9.10
CA GLU A 231 2.86 -5.36 8.34
C GLU A 231 3.93 -6.22 8.98
N ILE A 232 4.57 -7.11 8.21
CA ILE A 232 5.71 -7.90 8.68
C ILE A 232 6.97 -7.10 8.40
N LEU A 233 7.84 -6.95 9.40
CA LEU A 233 9.05 -6.13 9.39
C LEU A 233 10.28 -6.97 9.73
N GLY A 234 11.46 -6.51 9.31
CA GLY A 234 12.73 -7.12 9.68
C GLY A 234 13.24 -8.12 8.64
N TYR A 235 13.40 -9.37 9.01
CA TYR A 235 14.00 -10.40 8.18
C TYR A 235 13.15 -11.66 8.17
N THR A 236 13.33 -12.48 7.14
CA THR A 236 12.83 -13.86 7.10
C THR A 236 13.70 -14.76 8.00
N GLU A 237 13.23 -15.96 8.34
CA GLU A 237 14.01 -16.92 9.13
C GLU A 237 15.35 -17.29 8.44
N SER A 238 15.35 -17.37 7.10
CA SER A 238 16.55 -17.60 6.30
C SER A 238 17.51 -16.40 6.25
N GLY A 239 17.12 -15.25 6.79
CA GLY A 239 17.94 -14.04 6.87
C GLY A 239 17.78 -13.07 5.70
N SER A 240 16.83 -13.30 4.80
CA SER A 240 16.51 -12.34 3.73
C SER A 240 15.82 -11.11 4.32
N ALA A 241 16.27 -9.90 3.97
CA ALA A 241 15.61 -8.68 4.41
C ALA A 241 14.22 -8.55 3.79
N ILE A 242 13.19 -8.23 4.60
CA ILE A 242 11.84 -7.98 4.13
C ILE A 242 11.81 -6.68 3.33
N GLN A 243 12.46 -5.64 3.83
CA GLN A 243 12.73 -4.43 3.06
C GLN A 243 14.21 -4.03 3.23
N GLY A 244 14.88 -3.75 2.12
CA GLY A 244 16.28 -3.34 2.16
C GLY A 244 16.47 -2.11 3.03
N LYS A 245 17.50 -2.10 3.90
CA LYS A 245 17.87 -1.02 4.84
C LYS A 245 16.93 -0.80 6.03
N TYR A 246 15.72 -1.39 6.07
CA TYR A 246 14.75 -1.22 7.16
C TYR A 246 14.75 -2.46 8.06
N ASP A 247 15.61 -2.47 9.07
CA ASP A 247 15.71 -3.59 10.02
C ASP A 247 14.70 -3.52 11.18
N TYR A 248 14.15 -2.35 11.48
CA TYR A 248 13.22 -2.12 12.60
C TYR A 248 13.70 -2.69 13.95
N GLY A 249 15.04 -2.67 14.16
CA GLY A 249 15.67 -3.22 15.34
C GLY A 249 15.58 -4.74 15.45
N CYS A 250 15.30 -5.44 14.34
CA CYS A 250 15.38 -6.88 14.25
C CYS A 250 16.80 -7.32 13.90
N LYS A 251 17.26 -8.43 14.47
CA LYS A 251 18.47 -9.10 13.98
C LYS A 251 18.15 -9.91 12.74
N VAL A 252 19.18 -10.26 11.98
CA VAL A 252 19.04 -11.17 10.83
C VAL A 252 18.39 -12.47 11.29
N GLY A 253 17.34 -12.88 10.61
CA GLY A 253 16.51 -14.03 10.99
C GLY A 253 15.36 -13.72 11.95
N GLU A 254 15.23 -12.49 12.43
CA GLU A 254 14.13 -12.05 13.28
C GLU A 254 13.13 -11.19 12.51
N HIS A 255 11.86 -11.36 12.81
CA HIS A 255 10.78 -10.54 12.27
C HIS A 255 9.82 -10.07 13.37
N LYS A 256 9.03 -9.06 13.04
CA LYS A 256 7.94 -8.54 13.87
C LYS A 256 6.71 -8.35 13.01
N VAL A 257 5.53 -8.56 13.57
CA VAL A 257 4.27 -8.22 12.90
C VAL A 257 3.55 -7.13 13.69
N TYR A 258 3.20 -6.04 13.02
CA TYR A 258 2.44 -4.94 13.59
C TYR A 258 1.02 -4.94 13.02
N ILE A 259 0.02 -5.10 13.87
CA ILE A 259 -1.39 -5.08 13.48
C ILE A 259 -1.87 -3.64 13.41
N TYR A 260 -2.49 -3.25 12.30
CA TYR A 260 -3.01 -1.89 12.10
C TYR A 260 -4.51 -1.84 11.79
N LYS A 261 -5.14 -2.99 11.52
CA LYS A 261 -6.55 -3.07 11.20
C LYS A 261 -7.09 -4.44 11.62
N ILE A 262 -8.29 -4.48 12.15
CA ILE A 262 -9.04 -5.71 12.43
C ILE A 262 -10.44 -5.56 11.88
N SER A 263 -10.93 -6.59 11.18
CA SER A 263 -12.31 -6.71 10.77
C SER A 263 -12.96 -7.96 11.36
N VAL A 264 -14.26 -7.87 11.58
CA VAL A 264 -15.11 -8.97 12.01
C VAL A 264 -16.20 -9.17 10.97
N VAL A 265 -16.36 -10.38 10.48
CA VAL A 265 -17.32 -10.73 9.43
C VAL A 265 -18.38 -11.64 9.99
N ASN A 266 -19.67 -11.34 9.78
CA ASN A 266 -20.74 -12.25 10.15
C ASN A 266 -20.97 -13.35 9.07
N THR A 267 -21.85 -14.27 9.34
CA THR A 267 -22.21 -15.38 8.42
C THR A 267 -22.78 -14.90 7.08
N ASP A 268 -23.37 -13.72 7.05
CA ASP A 268 -23.98 -13.11 5.86
C ASP A 268 -22.97 -12.30 5.03
N GLY A 269 -21.72 -12.21 5.51
CA GLY A 269 -20.64 -11.46 4.84
C GLY A 269 -20.62 -9.96 5.18
N ASN A 270 -21.42 -9.50 6.15
CA ASN A 270 -21.34 -8.11 6.61
C ASN A 270 -20.09 -7.92 7.46
N VAL A 271 -19.35 -6.84 7.18
CA VAL A 271 -18.07 -6.53 7.78
C VAL A 271 -18.19 -5.37 8.75
N ILE A 272 -17.61 -5.52 9.93
CA ILE A 272 -17.42 -4.45 10.91
C ILE A 272 -15.92 -4.28 11.12
N PHE A 273 -15.46 -3.03 11.22
CA PHE A 273 -14.07 -2.72 11.54
C PHE A 273 -13.96 -2.22 12.98
N LEU A 274 -12.95 -2.73 13.69
CA LEU A 274 -12.63 -2.24 15.03
C LEU A 274 -12.05 -0.83 14.93
N THR A 275 -12.35 0.01 15.91
CA THR A 275 -11.70 1.31 16.09
C THR A 275 -10.23 1.12 16.48
N ASP A 276 -9.43 2.15 16.34
CA ASP A 276 -8.02 2.12 16.74
C ASP A 276 -7.84 1.71 18.20
N ARG A 277 -8.69 2.23 19.10
CA ARG A 277 -8.66 1.86 20.53
C ARG A 277 -9.00 0.40 20.78
N GLN A 278 -9.99 -0.13 20.08
CA GLN A 278 -10.35 -1.56 20.21
C GLN A 278 -9.24 -2.47 19.67
N ILE A 279 -8.53 -2.05 18.62
CA ILE A 279 -7.37 -2.79 18.09
C ILE A 279 -6.25 -2.80 19.13
N GLU A 280 -5.94 -1.64 19.74
CA GLU A 280 -4.94 -1.48 20.80
C GLU A 280 -5.25 -2.41 21.98
N GLU A 281 -6.47 -2.30 22.54
CA GLU A 281 -6.93 -3.13 23.65
C GLU A 281 -6.84 -4.64 23.36
N TYR A 282 -7.21 -5.04 22.14
CA TYR A 282 -7.11 -6.44 21.75
C TYR A 282 -5.66 -6.90 21.64
N CYS A 283 -4.81 -6.14 20.97
CA CYS A 283 -3.40 -6.48 20.79
C CYS A 283 -2.66 -6.55 22.14
N GLU A 284 -2.89 -5.60 23.03
CA GLU A 284 -2.35 -5.64 24.41
C GLU A 284 -2.80 -6.88 25.17
N LYS A 285 -4.09 -7.21 25.11
CA LYS A 285 -4.65 -8.38 25.79
C LYS A 285 -4.04 -9.70 25.34
N VAL A 286 -3.73 -9.85 24.06
CA VAL A 286 -3.21 -11.10 23.48
C VAL A 286 -1.71 -11.09 23.25
N GLY A 287 -1.01 -9.99 23.56
CA GLY A 287 0.45 -9.85 23.39
C GLY A 287 0.91 -9.65 21.95
N LEU A 288 0.03 -9.20 21.06
CA LEU A 288 0.40 -8.82 19.70
C LEU A 288 0.97 -7.40 19.67
N LEU A 289 1.90 -7.17 18.76
CA LEU A 289 2.37 -5.82 18.50
C LEU A 289 1.27 -5.07 17.72
N TYR A 290 0.95 -3.94 18.25
CA TYR A 290 0.05 -2.98 17.64
C TYR A 290 0.90 -1.91 16.93
N LYS A 291 0.36 -1.31 15.85
CA LYS A 291 1.02 -0.16 15.24
C LYS A 291 1.39 0.81 16.35
N ASP A 292 2.61 1.27 16.39
CA ASP A 292 3.20 2.06 17.47
C ASP A 292 2.23 3.00 18.16
N THR A 293 2.59 3.37 19.39
CA THR A 293 1.98 4.45 20.13
C THR A 293 1.45 5.53 19.20
N PHE A 294 0.19 5.89 19.35
CA PHE A 294 -0.39 6.98 18.58
C PHE A 294 0.52 8.20 18.61
N ILE A 295 0.86 8.74 17.46
CA ILE A 295 1.42 10.09 17.39
C ILE A 295 0.36 11.06 17.92
N TYR A 296 -0.89 10.82 17.54
CA TYR A 296 -2.03 11.59 17.98
C TYR A 296 -3.32 10.75 17.88
N TYR A 297 -4.21 10.91 18.85
CA TYR A 297 -5.58 10.37 18.81
C TYR A 297 -6.53 11.38 19.43
N GLY A 298 -7.48 11.88 18.66
CA GLY A 298 -8.46 12.88 19.08
C GLY A 298 -9.14 13.53 17.89
N THR A 299 -9.88 14.61 18.09
CA THR A 299 -10.51 15.35 17.00
C THR A 299 -9.48 16.18 16.22
N ILE A 300 -9.77 16.45 14.96
CA ILE A 300 -8.97 17.42 14.18
C ILE A 300 -8.96 18.79 14.85
N ARG A 301 -10.09 19.21 15.43
CA ARG A 301 -10.20 20.48 16.18
C ARG A 301 -9.16 20.54 17.30
N ASN A 302 -9.09 19.50 18.13
CA ASN A 302 -8.10 19.46 19.22
C ASN A 302 -6.64 19.44 18.67
N TYR A 303 -6.42 18.82 17.52
CA TYR A 303 -5.13 18.87 16.84
C TYR A 303 -4.79 20.29 16.39
N MET A 304 -5.76 21.00 15.80
CA MET A 304 -5.60 22.40 15.38
C MET A 304 -5.29 23.29 16.59
N ASP A 305 -6.03 23.13 17.69
CA ASP A 305 -5.81 23.91 18.93
C ASP A 305 -4.39 23.67 19.49
N MET A 306 -3.92 22.42 19.48
CA MET A 306 -2.57 22.05 19.93
C MET A 306 -1.45 22.78 19.16
N TYR A 307 -1.67 23.05 17.89
CA TYR A 307 -0.69 23.70 17.01
C TYR A 307 -1.04 25.14 16.62
N PHE A 308 -2.05 25.74 17.27
CA PHE A 308 -2.50 27.12 17.02
C PHE A 308 -2.87 27.36 15.55
N ILE A 309 -3.56 26.38 14.95
CA ILE A 309 -4.02 26.46 13.55
C ILE A 309 -5.43 27.05 13.53
N GLU A 310 -5.59 28.21 12.87
CA GLU A 310 -6.85 28.94 12.78
C GLU A 310 -7.15 29.37 11.33
N GLY A 311 -8.40 29.76 11.08
CA GLY A 311 -8.85 30.35 9.81
C GLY A 311 -9.26 29.33 8.74
N ASP A 312 -9.63 29.83 7.57
CA ASP A 312 -10.24 29.04 6.50
C ASP A 312 -9.26 28.06 5.82
N ASN A 313 -7.97 28.35 5.86
CA ASN A 313 -6.91 27.53 5.28
C ASN A 313 -6.40 26.41 6.22
N TRP A 314 -7.13 26.09 7.27
CA TRP A 314 -6.69 25.13 8.30
C TRP A 314 -6.26 23.78 7.73
N ARG A 315 -6.87 23.31 6.64
CA ARG A 315 -6.51 22.01 6.01
C ARG A 315 -5.08 22.00 5.48
N GLU A 316 -4.68 23.09 4.83
CA GLU A 316 -3.31 23.24 4.32
C GLU A 316 -2.30 23.38 5.47
N GLU A 317 -2.65 24.11 6.53
CA GLU A 317 -1.79 24.29 7.69
C GLU A 317 -1.65 22.97 8.49
N VAL A 318 -2.72 22.18 8.63
CA VAL A 318 -2.65 20.82 9.21
C VAL A 318 -1.71 19.94 8.39
N LEU A 319 -1.82 19.92 7.07
CA LEU A 319 -0.91 19.16 6.20
C LEU A 319 0.55 19.57 6.38
N LYS A 320 0.84 20.87 6.35
CA LYS A 320 2.20 21.42 6.58
C LYS A 320 2.75 21.01 7.95
N THR A 321 1.88 21.06 8.97
CA THR A 321 2.24 20.70 10.35
C THR A 321 2.56 19.21 10.46
N LEU A 322 1.73 18.34 9.83
CA LEU A 322 1.97 16.90 9.77
C LEU A 322 3.29 16.58 9.06
N GLU A 323 3.56 17.21 7.93
CA GLU A 323 4.81 17.02 7.19
C GLU A 323 6.04 17.43 8.00
N LYS A 324 6.00 18.62 8.55
CA LYS A 324 7.10 19.19 9.34
C LYS A 324 7.40 18.33 10.58
N ASN A 325 6.36 17.89 11.28
CA ASN A 325 6.53 17.27 12.59
C ASN A 325 6.80 15.76 12.52
N TYR A 326 6.34 15.08 11.49
CA TYR A 326 6.35 13.61 11.49
C TYR A 326 6.97 12.98 10.23
N ASN A 327 6.83 13.59 9.06
CA ASN A 327 7.23 12.94 7.81
C ASN A 327 8.73 13.03 7.51
N GLU A 328 9.36 14.16 7.77
CA GLU A 328 10.73 14.42 7.30
C GLU A 328 11.79 14.06 8.37
N LYS A 329 11.58 12.92 9.05
CA LYS A 329 12.45 12.38 10.10
C LYS A 329 13.12 11.07 9.70
N ASP A 330 14.16 10.72 10.42
CA ASP A 330 14.76 9.38 10.35
C ASP A 330 13.90 8.40 11.16
N CYS A 331 13.80 7.15 10.67
CA CYS A 331 13.09 6.09 11.37
C CYS A 331 13.76 5.81 12.72
N TYR A 332 13.03 6.01 13.80
CA TYR A 332 13.55 5.85 15.16
C TYR A 332 13.71 4.38 15.57
N MET A 333 13.10 3.46 14.83
CA MET A 333 13.17 2.02 15.11
C MET A 333 14.32 1.32 14.39
N CYS A 334 14.81 1.89 13.27
CA CYS A 334 15.87 1.27 12.50
C CYS A 334 17.24 1.59 13.07
N THR A 335 18.14 0.60 13.05
CA THR A 335 19.54 0.81 13.47
C THR A 335 20.32 1.61 12.45
N THR A 336 19.94 1.50 11.17
CA THR A 336 20.49 2.30 10.08
C THR A 336 19.70 3.60 9.92
N LYS A 337 20.38 4.65 9.51
CA LYS A 337 19.78 5.97 9.30
C LYS A 337 19.00 6.00 7.99
N VAL A 338 17.71 5.73 8.05
CA VAL A 338 16.78 5.72 6.93
C VAL A 338 15.60 6.65 7.22
N PRO A 339 14.97 7.27 6.19
CA PRO A 339 13.81 8.14 6.42
C PRO A 339 12.59 7.32 6.88
N GLU A 340 11.72 7.91 7.71
CA GLU A 340 10.37 7.36 7.90
C GLU A 340 9.65 7.29 6.56
N GLU A 341 8.87 6.22 6.31
CA GLU A 341 8.10 6.11 5.07
C GLU A 341 7.03 7.20 4.98
N GLY A 342 6.48 7.60 6.11
CA GLY A 342 5.45 8.60 6.23
C GLY A 342 4.50 8.31 7.39
N ILE A 343 3.29 8.85 7.29
CA ILE A 343 2.23 8.63 8.28
C ILE A 343 0.95 8.14 7.62
N ILE A 344 0.12 7.50 8.44
CA ILE A 344 -1.28 7.19 8.16
C ILE A 344 -2.15 8.04 9.08
N VAL A 345 -3.12 8.70 8.50
CA VAL A 345 -4.24 9.35 9.21
C VAL A 345 -5.46 8.49 9.02
N ARG A 346 -5.92 7.88 10.09
CA ARG A 346 -7.16 7.11 10.13
C ARG A 346 -8.27 7.98 10.69
N VAL A 347 -9.40 8.03 10.02
CA VAL A 347 -10.60 8.76 10.43
C VAL A 347 -11.63 7.75 10.89
N GLU A 348 -12.03 7.83 12.16
CA GLU A 348 -13.05 6.94 12.72
C GLU A 348 -14.44 7.40 12.27
N LYS A 349 -15.19 6.50 11.65
CA LYS A 349 -16.59 6.72 11.24
C LYS A 349 -17.47 5.67 11.89
N LEU A 350 -18.77 5.92 11.98
CA LEU A 350 -19.73 5.05 12.68
C LEU A 350 -19.81 3.63 12.06
N GLU A 351 -19.84 3.53 10.74
CA GLU A 351 -20.04 2.25 10.06
C GLU A 351 -18.74 1.64 9.57
N GLN A 352 -17.79 2.48 9.17
CA GLN A 352 -16.46 2.07 8.72
C GLN A 352 -15.49 3.20 8.97
N TYR A 353 -14.20 2.92 8.88
CA TYR A 353 -13.17 3.93 8.95
C TYR A 353 -12.66 4.32 7.56
N GLU A 354 -12.08 5.49 7.46
CA GLU A 354 -11.30 5.91 6.31
C GLU A 354 -9.82 6.02 6.72
N ALA A 355 -8.91 5.70 5.81
CA ALA A 355 -7.49 5.83 6.08
C ALA A 355 -6.78 6.50 4.90
N TYR A 356 -5.90 7.42 5.22
CA TYR A 356 -5.16 8.22 4.25
C TYR A 356 -3.68 8.18 4.55
N LYS A 357 -2.84 8.00 3.52
CA LYS A 357 -1.39 8.01 3.65
C LYS A 357 -0.79 9.35 3.24
N LEU A 358 0.24 9.76 3.95
CA LEU A 358 1.08 10.89 3.61
C LEU A 358 2.53 10.42 3.62
N LYS A 359 3.06 10.06 2.44
CA LYS A 359 4.45 9.59 2.30
C LYS A 359 5.44 10.75 2.48
N SER A 360 6.56 10.48 3.13
CA SER A 360 7.70 11.40 3.27
C SER A 360 8.33 11.66 1.90
N LYS A 361 8.72 12.91 1.65
CA LYS A 361 9.44 13.28 0.42
C LYS A 361 10.84 12.66 0.40
N ARG A 362 11.49 12.55 1.57
CA ARG A 362 12.78 11.87 1.70
C ARG A 362 12.69 10.39 1.36
N PHE A 363 11.62 9.73 1.79
CA PHE A 363 11.35 8.33 1.44
C PHE A 363 11.10 8.18 -0.06
N LEU A 364 10.24 9.01 -0.66
CA LEU A 364 9.96 8.98 -2.11
C LEU A 364 11.22 9.20 -2.95
N LEU A 365 12.13 10.06 -2.49
CA LEU A 365 13.42 10.27 -3.15
C LEU A 365 14.28 9.00 -3.09
N MET A 366 14.41 8.40 -1.91
CA MET A 366 15.16 7.16 -1.72
C MET A 366 14.58 6.01 -2.57
N GLU A 367 13.26 5.82 -2.52
CA GLU A 367 12.54 4.83 -3.34
C GLU A 367 12.82 5.03 -4.84
N SER A 368 12.81 6.28 -5.31
CA SER A 368 13.12 6.62 -6.71
C SER A 368 14.57 6.29 -7.07
N GLU A 369 15.53 6.55 -6.18
CA GLU A 369 16.94 6.24 -6.39
C GLU A 369 17.22 4.72 -6.39
N GLU A 370 16.54 3.97 -5.56
CA GLU A 370 16.66 2.51 -5.51
C GLU A 370 16.09 1.86 -6.77
N GLN A 371 14.95 2.33 -7.22
CA GLN A 371 14.36 1.87 -8.47
C GLN A 371 15.25 2.17 -9.70
N GLU A 372 16.04 3.26 -9.66
CA GLU A 372 17.03 3.54 -10.73
C GLU A 372 18.19 2.57 -10.75
N LYS A 373 18.61 2.11 -9.58
CA LYS A 373 19.70 1.12 -9.46
C LYS A 373 19.25 -0.30 -9.77
N GLU A 374 18.00 -0.47 -10.27
CA GLU A 374 17.37 -1.78 -10.52
C GLU A 374 17.24 -2.64 -9.24
N VAL A 375 17.33 -2.02 -8.09
CA VAL A 375 16.98 -2.65 -6.83
C VAL A 375 15.47 -2.64 -6.76
N SER A 376 14.87 -3.80 -6.95
CA SER A 376 13.42 -3.96 -6.95
C SER A 376 12.84 -3.53 -5.61
N ASN A 377 11.81 -2.68 -5.65
CA ASN A 377 10.99 -2.45 -4.47
C ASN A 377 10.17 -3.72 -4.22
N ILE A 378 10.44 -4.35 -3.10
CA ILE A 378 9.93 -5.67 -2.75
C ILE A 378 8.39 -5.65 -2.65
N GLU A 379 7.82 -4.54 -2.18
CA GLU A 379 6.36 -4.38 -2.00
C GLU A 379 5.60 -4.46 -3.34
N ASP A 380 6.13 -3.84 -4.39
CA ASP A 380 5.50 -3.87 -5.72
C ASP A 380 5.66 -5.24 -6.42
N ASN A 381 6.73 -5.99 -6.12
CA ASN A 381 6.98 -7.31 -6.71
C ASN A 381 6.19 -8.45 -6.03
N GLN A 382 5.72 -8.27 -4.80
CA GLN A 382 4.91 -9.26 -4.09
C GLN A 382 3.52 -9.42 -4.69
N ASP A 383 3.05 -8.43 -5.44
CA ASP A 383 1.73 -8.43 -6.06
C ASP A 383 1.66 -9.34 -7.31
N GLU A 384 2.79 -9.80 -7.84
CA GLU A 384 2.89 -10.59 -9.06
C GLU A 384 3.41 -12.03 -8.87
N SER A 385 3.85 -12.41 -7.65
CA SER A 385 4.46 -13.72 -7.37
C SER A 385 3.55 -14.71 -6.62
#